data_099e276af1e97a5d46398238896e86b3
#
_entry.id   099e276af1e97a5d46398238896e86b3
#
_cell.length_a   1.000
_cell.length_b   1.000
_cell.length_c   1.000
_cell.angle_alpha   90.00
_cell.angle_beta   90.00
_cell.angle_gamma   90.00
#
_symmetry.space_group_name_H-M   'P 1'
#
loop_
_entity.id
_entity.type
_entity.pdbx_description
1 polymer ?
#
loop_
_entity_poly.entity_id
_entity_poly.type
_entity_poly.pdbx_seq_one_letter_code
_entity_poly.pdbx_strand_id
1 'polypeptide(L)'
;MKVRSSVVYPFVSIFAFVALFAEPACADRMALWKIVSLECVPHFEKGEAPVPCEHIDITGGKDRGYVDFKDQRGVAQMLTIPIRRVTGIEDPALLEPDAPNYFAGAWGARAYVEGHLHRSLPREAVAISVNSMVRRSQDQLHFHVDCVDNDVATTLAEYKDRLDAQWRPMSVALEGRHYWARRLDSADLSDVSPFRLLADGVDGAKDRMGLWTLVAIGATFSGGQPGFILLADDGETGGGHGQDLQDKECAIATVK
;
A
#
# COMPACT_ATOMS: atom_id res chain seq x y z
N MET A 1 -56.23 -68.92 24.37
CA MET A 1 -55.98 -67.48 24.50
C MET A 1 -54.61 -67.19 23.87
N LYS A 2 -54.56 -66.67 22.63
CA LYS A 2 -53.32 -66.41 21.90
C LYS A 2 -53.03 -64.92 22.01
N VAL A 3 -51.90 -64.56 22.71
CA VAL A 3 -51.40 -63.20 22.81
C VAL A 3 -50.59 -62.90 21.55
N ARG A 4 -51.02 -61.90 20.77
CA ARG A 4 -50.27 -61.37 19.62
C ARG A 4 -49.31 -60.27 20.14
N SER A 5 -48.01 -60.52 20.05
CA SER A 5 -46.95 -59.48 20.27
C SER A 5 -46.84 -58.61 19.01
N SER A 6 -47.11 -57.34 19.16
CA SER A 6 -46.85 -56.32 18.13
C SER A 6 -45.44 -55.80 18.29
N VAL A 7 -44.58 -56.01 17.30
CA VAL A 7 -43.23 -55.44 17.22
C VAL A 7 -43.34 -54.08 16.58
N VAL A 8 -43.02 -53.05 17.34
CA VAL A 8 -42.87 -51.63 16.85
C VAL A 8 -41.44 -51.42 16.41
N TYR A 9 -41.22 -51.15 15.13
CA TYR A 9 -39.93 -50.75 14.59
C TYR A 9 -39.76 -49.21 14.74
N PRO A 10 -38.65 -48.71 15.30
CA PRO A 10 -38.39 -47.28 15.33
C PRO A 10 -37.93 -46.82 13.95
N PHE A 11 -38.62 -45.85 13.39
CA PHE A 11 -38.18 -45.13 12.20
C PHE A 11 -37.01 -44.21 12.60
N VAL A 12 -35.79 -44.55 12.18
CA VAL A 12 -34.62 -43.66 12.29
C VAL A 12 -34.61 -42.75 11.07
N SER A 13 -35.02 -41.51 11.27
CA SER A 13 -34.87 -40.45 10.24
C SER A 13 -33.42 -39.98 10.20
N ILE A 14 -32.70 -40.36 9.15
CA ILE A 14 -31.38 -39.86 8.86
C ILE A 14 -31.54 -38.47 8.23
N PHE A 15 -31.29 -37.41 9.02
CA PHE A 15 -31.12 -36.07 8.48
C PHE A 15 -29.72 -35.99 7.84
N ALA A 16 -29.67 -36.02 6.51
CA ALA A 16 -28.47 -35.72 5.75
C ALA A 16 -28.16 -34.20 5.88
N PHE A 17 -27.15 -33.86 6.68
CA PHE A 17 -26.61 -32.50 6.76
C PHE A 17 -25.80 -32.25 5.48
N VAL A 18 -26.40 -31.55 4.51
CA VAL A 18 -25.66 -31.03 3.35
C VAL A 18 -24.86 -29.84 3.83
N ALA A 19 -23.58 -30.06 4.11
CA ALA A 19 -22.63 -28.98 4.34
C ALA A 19 -22.41 -28.25 3.01
N LEU A 20 -23.01 -27.09 2.84
CA LEU A 20 -22.65 -26.14 1.79
C LEU A 20 -21.24 -25.64 2.08
N PHE A 21 -20.25 -26.24 1.43
CA PHE A 21 -18.91 -25.63 1.35
C PHE A 21 -19.05 -24.40 0.45
N ALA A 22 -19.12 -23.21 1.06
CA ALA A 22 -18.89 -21.95 0.34
C ALA A 22 -17.42 -21.96 -0.11
N GLU A 23 -17.18 -22.11 -1.42
CA GLU A 23 -15.86 -21.91 -1.97
C GLU A 23 -15.41 -20.48 -1.60
N PRO A 24 -14.15 -20.26 -1.13
CA PRO A 24 -13.66 -18.93 -0.90
C PRO A 24 -13.71 -18.19 -2.23
N ALA A 25 -14.54 -17.14 -2.30
CA ALA A 25 -14.57 -16.27 -3.46
C ALA A 25 -13.15 -15.76 -3.70
N CYS A 26 -12.54 -16.13 -4.83
CA CYS A 26 -11.26 -15.62 -5.23
C CYS A 26 -11.40 -14.08 -5.33
N ALA A 27 -10.64 -13.36 -4.50
CA ALA A 27 -10.72 -11.90 -4.50
C ALA A 27 -10.46 -11.37 -5.91
N ASP A 28 -11.32 -10.49 -6.40
CA ASP A 28 -11.16 -9.90 -7.73
C ASP A 28 -9.90 -9.02 -7.79
N ARG A 29 -8.85 -9.52 -8.41
CA ARG A 29 -7.59 -8.81 -8.56
C ARG A 29 -7.69 -7.54 -9.39
N MET A 30 -8.80 -7.33 -10.08
CA MET A 30 -9.08 -6.15 -10.91
C MET A 30 -10.01 -5.14 -10.22
N ALA A 31 -10.36 -5.34 -8.96
CA ALA A 31 -11.35 -4.49 -8.27
C ALA A 31 -10.94 -3.00 -8.27
N LEU A 32 -9.69 -2.68 -7.92
CA LEU A 32 -9.21 -1.29 -7.94
C LEU A 32 -9.24 -0.68 -9.35
N TRP A 33 -8.83 -1.44 -10.36
CA TRP A 33 -8.93 -0.98 -11.75
C TRP A 33 -10.37 -0.67 -12.15
N LYS A 34 -11.32 -1.53 -11.77
CA LYS A 34 -12.75 -1.32 -12.07
C LYS A 34 -13.28 -0.07 -11.39
N ILE A 35 -12.97 0.14 -10.12
CA ILE A 35 -13.35 1.35 -9.39
C ILE A 35 -12.85 2.61 -10.13
N VAL A 36 -11.56 2.66 -10.46
CA VAL A 36 -10.98 3.81 -11.15
C VAL A 36 -11.60 4.03 -12.52
N SER A 37 -11.64 2.98 -13.36
CA SER A 37 -11.99 3.09 -14.78
C SER A 37 -13.50 3.14 -15.06
N LEU A 38 -14.33 2.55 -14.19
CA LEU A 38 -15.77 2.43 -14.41
C LEU A 38 -16.59 3.39 -13.53
N GLU A 39 -16.01 3.91 -12.45
CA GLU A 39 -16.71 4.76 -11.50
C GLU A 39 -16.03 6.14 -11.37
N CYS A 40 -14.83 6.25 -10.76
CA CYS A 40 -14.22 7.52 -10.44
C CYS A 40 -14.00 8.41 -11.67
N VAL A 41 -13.35 7.90 -12.72
CA VAL A 41 -13.06 8.65 -13.93
C VAL A 41 -14.33 9.03 -14.69
N PRO A 42 -15.31 8.12 -14.94
CA PRO A 42 -16.55 8.47 -15.62
C PRO A 42 -17.41 9.51 -14.89
N HIS A 43 -17.46 9.51 -13.55
CA HIS A 43 -18.15 10.55 -12.79
C HIS A 43 -17.47 11.92 -13.01
N PHE A 44 -16.15 11.96 -12.86
CA PHE A 44 -15.38 13.18 -13.07
C PHE A 44 -15.56 13.76 -14.51
N GLU A 45 -15.53 12.90 -15.53
CA GLU A 45 -15.72 13.32 -16.94
C GLU A 45 -17.11 13.91 -17.23
N LYS A 46 -18.11 13.55 -16.41
CA LYS A 46 -19.45 14.15 -16.46
C LYS A 46 -19.55 15.47 -15.68
N GLY A 47 -18.48 15.91 -15.01
CA GLY A 47 -18.46 17.07 -14.14
C GLY A 47 -19.09 16.81 -12.77
N GLU A 48 -19.20 15.55 -12.37
CA GLU A 48 -19.68 15.09 -11.07
C GLU A 48 -18.51 14.88 -10.09
N ALA A 49 -18.81 14.73 -8.80
CA ALA A 49 -17.80 14.29 -7.83
C ALA A 49 -17.28 12.90 -8.22
N PRO A 50 -15.96 12.63 -8.13
CA PRO A 50 -15.36 11.40 -8.64
C PRO A 50 -15.63 10.18 -7.73
N VAL A 51 -16.81 10.06 -7.15
CA VAL A 51 -17.15 8.96 -6.24
C VAL A 51 -16.99 7.58 -6.89
N PRO A 52 -16.50 6.57 -6.16
CA PRO A 52 -16.16 6.57 -4.74
C PRO A 52 -14.77 7.12 -4.39
N CYS A 53 -14.02 7.67 -5.37
CA CYS A 53 -12.75 8.35 -5.09
C CYS A 53 -13.00 9.71 -4.43
N GLU A 54 -12.07 10.14 -3.59
CA GLU A 54 -12.14 11.45 -2.92
C GLU A 54 -11.50 12.56 -3.76
N HIS A 55 -10.54 12.17 -4.60
CA HIS A 55 -9.82 13.12 -5.44
C HIS A 55 -9.40 12.48 -6.77
N ILE A 56 -9.23 13.33 -7.77
CA ILE A 56 -8.66 12.98 -9.06
C ILE A 56 -7.75 14.12 -9.53
N ASP A 57 -6.51 13.78 -9.87
CA ASP A 57 -5.55 14.70 -10.47
C ASP A 57 -5.27 14.30 -11.92
N ILE A 58 -5.57 15.19 -12.85
CA ILE A 58 -5.26 15.06 -14.27
C ILE A 58 -4.47 16.27 -14.80
N THR A 59 -3.83 17.02 -13.90
CA THR A 59 -3.08 18.24 -14.26
C THR A 59 -2.02 17.98 -15.32
N GLY A 60 -1.37 16.82 -15.27
CA GLY A 60 -0.39 16.37 -16.27
C GLY A 60 -0.99 15.66 -17.49
N GLY A 61 -2.33 15.66 -17.64
CA GLY A 61 -3.07 14.88 -18.62
C GLY A 61 -3.56 13.54 -18.05
N LYS A 62 -4.63 12.99 -18.65
CA LYS A 62 -5.30 11.78 -18.14
C LYS A 62 -4.36 10.58 -18.00
N ASP A 63 -3.47 10.36 -18.96
CA ASP A 63 -2.53 9.22 -18.93
C ASP A 63 -1.46 9.35 -17.83
N ARG A 64 -1.30 10.54 -17.26
CA ARG A 64 -0.37 10.83 -16.17
C ARG A 64 -1.06 11.00 -14.83
N GLY A 65 -2.41 10.97 -14.84
CA GLY A 65 -3.25 11.24 -13.69
C GLY A 65 -3.33 10.08 -12.71
N TYR A 66 -3.87 10.39 -11.55
CA TYR A 66 -4.16 9.44 -10.48
C TYR A 66 -5.44 9.84 -9.74
N VAL A 67 -5.94 8.91 -8.96
CA VAL A 67 -7.04 9.15 -8.02
C VAL A 67 -6.56 8.83 -6.61
N ASP A 68 -7.18 9.48 -5.61
CA ASP A 68 -7.05 9.10 -4.22
C ASP A 68 -8.38 8.50 -3.74
N PHE A 69 -8.29 7.30 -3.20
CA PHE A 69 -9.41 6.46 -2.81
C PHE A 69 -9.25 6.04 -1.35
N LYS A 70 -10.30 6.20 -0.53
CA LYS A 70 -10.28 5.71 0.85
C LYS A 70 -10.37 4.18 0.87
N ASP A 71 -9.33 3.52 1.37
CA ASP A 71 -9.39 2.07 1.57
C ASP A 71 -10.48 1.72 2.59
N GLN A 72 -11.16 0.60 2.36
CA GLN A 72 -12.12 0.05 3.32
C GLN A 72 -11.43 -0.44 4.61
N ARG A 73 -10.13 -0.70 4.55
CA ARG A 73 -9.30 -1.13 5.67
C ARG A 73 -8.66 0.06 6.35
N GLY A 74 -8.52 -0.05 7.68
CA GLY A 74 -7.90 1.00 8.49
C GLY A 74 -8.76 2.25 8.65
N VAL A 75 -8.42 3.02 9.67
CA VAL A 75 -9.21 4.22 10.06
C VAL A 75 -9.03 5.37 9.08
N ALA A 76 -7.84 5.50 8.46
CA ALA A 76 -7.49 6.64 7.61
C ALA A 76 -6.73 6.28 6.32
N GLN A 77 -6.42 5.00 6.09
CA GLN A 77 -5.60 4.57 4.95
C GLN A 77 -6.18 5.07 3.62
N MET A 78 -5.33 5.72 2.83
CA MET A 78 -5.66 6.14 1.46
C MET A 78 -4.91 5.28 0.45
N LEU A 79 -5.50 5.10 -0.72
CA LEU A 79 -4.85 4.51 -1.89
C LEU A 79 -4.72 5.55 -2.98
N THR A 80 -3.49 5.89 -3.37
CA THR A 80 -3.25 6.65 -4.61
C THR A 80 -3.07 5.67 -5.76
N ILE A 81 -3.89 5.79 -6.82
CA ILE A 81 -4.01 4.79 -7.88
C ILE A 81 -3.90 5.48 -9.23
N PRO A 82 -2.96 5.10 -10.14
CA PRO A 82 -2.90 5.62 -11.49
C PRO A 82 -4.22 5.44 -12.26
N ILE A 83 -4.62 6.45 -13.02
CA ILE A 83 -5.80 6.40 -13.91
C ILE A 83 -5.55 5.42 -15.07
N ARG A 84 -4.34 5.43 -15.62
CA ARG A 84 -3.96 4.45 -16.65
C ARG A 84 -3.72 3.07 -16.06
N ARG A 85 -3.80 2.06 -16.89
CA ARG A 85 -3.47 0.68 -16.48
C ARG A 85 -1.97 0.56 -16.24
N VAL A 86 -1.60 0.30 -14.98
CA VAL A 86 -0.24 -0.05 -14.52
C VAL A 86 -0.39 -1.24 -13.58
N THR A 87 0.21 -2.37 -13.91
CA THR A 87 -0.05 -3.61 -13.17
C THR A 87 0.50 -3.59 -11.74
N GLY A 88 1.72 -3.11 -11.57
CA GLY A 88 2.40 -3.04 -10.27
C GLY A 88 3.78 -2.44 -10.42
N ILE A 89 4.61 -2.61 -9.41
CA ILE A 89 5.98 -2.08 -9.35
C ILE A 89 6.88 -2.59 -10.48
N GLU A 90 6.55 -3.73 -11.07
CA GLU A 90 7.26 -4.34 -12.19
C GLU A 90 6.99 -3.70 -13.56
N ASP A 91 6.00 -2.80 -13.65
CA ASP A 91 5.65 -2.19 -14.93
C ASP A 91 6.82 -1.33 -15.45
N PRO A 92 7.39 -1.64 -16.62
CA PRO A 92 8.57 -0.95 -17.15
C PRO A 92 8.30 0.54 -17.40
N ALA A 93 7.06 0.93 -17.64
CA ALA A 93 6.69 2.32 -17.83
C ALA A 93 6.96 3.22 -16.60
N LEU A 94 7.17 2.63 -15.41
CA LEU A 94 7.56 3.37 -14.20
C LEU A 94 9.04 3.80 -14.20
N LEU A 95 9.86 3.18 -15.05
CA LEU A 95 11.29 3.46 -15.17
C LEU A 95 11.62 4.39 -16.34
N GLU A 96 10.64 4.74 -17.17
CA GLU A 96 10.83 5.66 -18.29
C GLU A 96 11.21 7.08 -17.78
N PRO A 97 12.02 7.82 -18.55
CA PRO A 97 12.49 9.16 -18.12
C PRO A 97 11.36 10.16 -17.83
N ASP A 98 10.25 10.03 -18.56
CA ASP A 98 9.05 10.88 -18.45
C ASP A 98 7.90 10.21 -17.71
N ALA A 99 8.15 9.10 -17.00
CA ALA A 99 7.15 8.43 -16.18
C ALA A 99 6.47 9.39 -15.21
N PRO A 100 5.14 9.30 -15.02
CA PRO A 100 4.44 10.08 -14.00
C PRO A 100 5.00 9.78 -12.60
N ASN A 101 5.21 10.83 -11.81
CA ASN A 101 5.70 10.68 -10.46
C ASN A 101 4.55 10.45 -9.46
N TYR A 102 4.06 9.22 -9.42
CA TYR A 102 2.96 8.86 -8.53
C TYR A 102 3.32 8.91 -7.04
N PHE A 103 4.60 8.81 -6.67
CA PHE A 103 5.03 8.99 -5.27
C PHE A 103 4.80 10.42 -4.78
N ALA A 104 5.01 11.42 -5.63
CA ALA A 104 4.69 12.81 -5.29
C ALA A 104 3.18 13.00 -5.09
N GLY A 105 2.35 12.41 -5.96
CA GLY A 105 0.89 12.40 -5.78
C GLY A 105 0.48 11.73 -4.47
N ALA A 106 1.03 10.54 -4.19
CA ALA A 106 0.77 9.81 -2.95
C ALA A 106 1.20 10.60 -1.70
N TRP A 107 2.31 11.36 -1.76
CA TRP A 107 2.67 12.26 -0.66
C TRP A 107 1.63 13.35 -0.41
N GLY A 108 0.98 13.85 -1.46
CA GLY A 108 -0.15 14.78 -1.36
C GLY A 108 -1.36 14.17 -0.66
N ALA A 109 -1.62 12.88 -0.87
CA ALA A 109 -2.75 12.17 -0.27
C ALA A 109 -2.71 12.07 1.26
N ARG A 110 -1.56 12.37 1.91
CA ARG A 110 -1.47 12.49 3.38
C ARG A 110 -2.49 13.47 3.95
N ALA A 111 -2.88 14.49 3.19
CA ALA A 111 -3.89 15.46 3.63
C ALA A 111 -5.26 14.81 3.85
N TYR A 112 -5.60 13.78 3.08
CA TYR A 112 -6.82 13.00 3.29
C TYR A 112 -6.71 12.08 4.50
N VAL A 113 -5.52 11.47 4.74
CA VAL A 113 -5.25 10.72 5.98
C VAL A 113 -5.48 11.61 7.19
N GLU A 114 -4.90 12.82 7.21
CA GLU A 114 -5.09 13.83 8.26
C GLU A 114 -6.57 14.25 8.39
N GLY A 115 -7.27 14.38 7.25
CA GLY A 115 -8.70 14.69 7.20
C GLY A 115 -9.56 13.63 7.89
N HIS A 116 -9.31 12.35 7.60
CA HIS A 116 -10.02 11.23 8.24
C HIS A 116 -9.72 11.12 9.73
N LEU A 117 -8.51 11.45 10.15
CA LEU A 117 -8.10 11.46 11.56
C LEU A 117 -8.56 12.72 12.30
N HIS A 118 -9.05 13.75 11.58
CA HIS A 118 -9.32 15.09 12.13
C HIS A 118 -8.12 15.67 12.90
N ARG A 119 -6.90 15.41 12.41
CA ARG A 119 -5.65 15.76 13.08
C ARG A 119 -4.51 15.87 12.08
N SER A 120 -3.66 16.90 12.23
CA SER A 120 -2.40 17.00 11.50
C SER A 120 -1.37 16.01 12.05
N LEU A 121 -0.59 15.43 11.16
CA LEU A 121 0.48 14.50 11.46
C LEU A 121 1.84 15.13 11.17
N PRO A 122 2.85 14.91 12.02
CA PRO A 122 4.21 15.20 11.64
C PRO A 122 4.59 14.31 10.44
N ARG A 123 5.49 14.80 9.60
CA ARG A 123 5.86 14.07 8.37
C ARG A 123 6.40 12.66 8.64
N GLU A 124 7.06 12.47 9.79
CA GLU A 124 7.62 11.21 10.26
C GLU A 124 6.56 10.15 10.59
N ALA A 125 5.33 10.59 10.79
CA ALA A 125 4.21 9.69 11.08
C ALA A 125 3.51 9.16 9.83
N VAL A 126 3.95 9.53 8.61
CA VAL A 126 3.30 9.14 7.36
C VAL A 126 4.24 8.32 6.49
N ALA A 127 3.76 7.18 6.02
CA ALA A 127 4.42 6.29 5.08
C ALA A 127 3.59 6.12 3.80
N ILE A 128 4.31 6.00 2.69
CA ILE A 128 3.79 5.58 1.39
C ILE A 128 4.42 4.23 1.07
N SER A 129 3.63 3.19 0.84
CA SER A 129 4.16 1.87 0.49
C SER A 129 3.57 1.31 -0.81
N VAL A 130 4.40 0.60 -1.57
CA VAL A 130 4.02 -0.20 -2.74
C VAL A 130 4.42 -1.64 -2.48
N ASN A 131 3.47 -2.55 -2.55
CA ASN A 131 3.74 -3.97 -2.34
C ASN A 131 4.31 -4.64 -3.60
N SER A 132 5.14 -5.68 -3.38
CA SER A 132 5.64 -6.55 -4.44
C SER A 132 4.51 -7.31 -5.15
N MET A 133 4.81 -7.85 -6.34
CA MET A 133 3.86 -8.69 -7.11
C MET A 133 3.41 -9.94 -6.35
N VAL A 134 4.25 -10.47 -5.46
CA VAL A 134 3.95 -11.67 -4.66
C VAL A 134 3.07 -11.37 -3.45
N ARG A 135 2.93 -10.09 -3.08
CA ARG A 135 2.20 -9.67 -1.87
C ARG A 135 0.97 -8.81 -2.17
N ARG A 136 0.90 -8.15 -3.31
CA ARG A 136 -0.29 -7.37 -3.67
C ARG A 136 -1.50 -8.26 -3.93
N SER A 137 -2.66 -7.80 -3.52
CA SER A 137 -3.96 -8.45 -3.80
C SER A 137 -4.60 -7.94 -5.09
N GLN A 138 -4.12 -6.83 -5.66
CA GLN A 138 -4.70 -6.14 -6.81
C GLN A 138 -3.66 -5.99 -7.93
N ASP A 139 -4.07 -6.20 -9.18
CA ASP A 139 -3.24 -6.03 -10.38
C ASP A 139 -3.45 -4.64 -11.02
N GLN A 140 -3.60 -3.64 -10.19
CA GLN A 140 -3.46 -2.22 -10.50
C GLN A 140 -2.52 -1.61 -9.49
N LEU A 141 -1.49 -0.89 -9.95
CA LEU A 141 -0.55 -0.19 -9.07
C LEU A 141 -1.34 0.71 -8.11
N HIS A 142 -1.02 0.60 -6.86
CA HIS A 142 -1.60 1.45 -5.82
C HIS A 142 -0.58 1.67 -4.71
N PHE A 143 -0.63 2.87 -4.17
CA PHE A 143 0.22 3.32 -3.09
C PHE A 143 -0.63 3.37 -1.83
N HIS A 144 -0.24 2.63 -0.80
CA HIS A 144 -0.85 2.74 0.51
C HIS A 144 -0.25 3.94 1.23
N VAL A 145 -1.07 4.93 1.51
CA VAL A 145 -0.69 6.12 2.29
C VAL A 145 -1.35 6.02 3.65
N ASP A 146 -0.56 5.83 4.68
CA ASP A 146 -1.07 5.58 6.03
C ASP A 146 -0.07 6.01 7.11
N CYS A 147 -0.46 5.87 8.36
CA CYS A 147 0.41 6.08 9.50
C CYS A 147 1.55 5.07 9.54
N VAL A 148 2.71 5.52 9.99
CA VAL A 148 3.84 4.65 10.32
C VAL A 148 3.54 3.92 11.64
N ASP A 149 3.95 2.66 11.74
CA ASP A 149 3.92 1.93 13.00
C ASP A 149 4.82 2.61 14.05
N ASN A 150 4.43 2.58 15.33
CA ASN A 150 5.14 3.26 16.42
C ASN A 150 6.56 2.74 16.63
N ASP A 151 6.77 1.43 16.57
CA ASP A 151 8.08 0.81 16.80
C ASP A 151 9.00 1.08 15.60
N VAL A 152 8.43 1.08 14.38
CA VAL A 152 9.12 1.49 13.16
C VAL A 152 9.54 2.96 13.23
N ALA A 153 8.64 3.86 13.62
CA ALA A 153 8.92 5.30 13.76
C ALA A 153 10.02 5.55 14.78
N THR A 154 9.97 4.87 15.93
CA THR A 154 10.98 4.97 17.00
C THR A 154 12.35 4.50 16.52
N THR A 155 12.40 3.33 15.88
CA THR A 155 13.64 2.75 15.34
C THR A 155 14.27 3.65 14.29
N LEU A 156 13.45 4.20 13.37
CA LEU A 156 13.94 5.09 12.33
C LEU A 156 14.37 6.46 12.88
N ALA A 157 13.74 6.98 13.93
CA ALA A 157 14.16 8.21 14.57
C ALA A 157 15.60 8.13 15.11
N GLU A 158 16.00 6.97 15.64
CA GLU A 158 17.34 6.69 16.14
C GLU A 158 18.36 6.37 15.04
N TYR A 159 17.86 5.83 13.90
CA TYR A 159 18.73 5.34 12.83
C TYR A 159 18.98 6.34 11.70
N LYS A 160 18.06 7.29 11.47
CA LYS A 160 17.99 8.17 10.28
C LYS A 160 19.29 8.92 9.97
N ASP A 161 20.00 9.41 11.00
CA ASP A 161 21.22 10.20 10.80
C ASP A 161 22.45 9.34 10.42
N ARG A 162 22.31 8.01 10.40
CA ARG A 162 23.30 7.05 9.87
C ARG A 162 23.11 6.78 8.38
N LEU A 163 21.98 7.21 7.81
CA LEU A 163 21.66 7.00 6.40
C LEU A 163 22.32 8.07 5.52
N ASP A 164 22.81 7.64 4.38
CA ASP A 164 23.30 8.50 3.32
C ASP A 164 22.46 8.36 2.03
N ALA A 165 22.85 9.02 0.96
CA ALA A 165 22.15 8.97 -0.33
C ALA A 165 22.36 7.65 -1.10
N GLN A 166 23.08 6.68 -0.54
CA GLN A 166 23.30 5.37 -1.15
C GLN A 166 22.40 4.32 -0.50
N TRP A 167 21.92 3.37 -1.29
CA TRP A 167 21.24 2.21 -0.75
C TRP A 167 22.20 1.33 0.04
N ARG A 168 21.84 1.03 1.30
CA ARG A 168 22.60 0.14 2.17
C ARG A 168 21.66 -0.75 2.97
N PRO A 169 22.05 -2.01 3.21
CA PRO A 169 21.27 -2.85 4.11
C PRO A 169 21.32 -2.26 5.54
N MET A 170 20.15 -2.19 6.18
CA MET A 170 20.04 -1.76 7.57
C MET A 170 20.62 -2.83 8.50
N SER A 171 21.34 -2.38 9.52
CA SER A 171 21.85 -3.28 10.59
C SER A 171 20.79 -3.60 11.65
N VAL A 172 19.66 -2.90 11.65
CA VAL A 172 18.51 -3.11 12.53
C VAL A 172 17.33 -3.62 11.71
N ALA A 173 16.52 -4.49 12.33
CA ALA A 173 15.30 -5.01 11.72
C ALA A 173 14.13 -4.04 11.98
N LEU A 174 13.22 -3.94 11.02
CA LEU A 174 11.91 -3.34 11.15
C LEU A 174 10.88 -4.45 10.92
N GLU A 175 9.96 -4.62 11.84
CA GLU A 175 8.97 -5.72 11.81
C GLU A 175 9.61 -7.10 11.53
N GLY A 176 10.77 -7.35 12.16
CA GLY A 176 11.52 -8.60 12.03
C GLY A 176 12.26 -8.79 10.70
N ARG A 177 12.37 -7.76 9.85
CA ARG A 177 13.01 -7.80 8.53
C ARG A 177 14.10 -6.76 8.37
N HIS A 178 15.11 -7.09 7.57
CA HIS A 178 16.17 -6.16 7.19
C HIS A 178 15.88 -5.54 5.84
N TYR A 179 15.74 -4.22 5.83
CA TYR A 179 15.49 -3.44 4.61
C TYR A 179 16.78 -2.86 4.07
N TRP A 180 16.83 -2.68 2.76
CA TRP A 180 17.70 -1.68 2.15
C TRP A 180 17.12 -0.31 2.46
N ALA A 181 17.98 0.61 2.86
CA ALA A 181 17.57 1.96 3.22
C ALA A 181 18.48 2.99 2.57
N ARG A 182 17.90 4.17 2.27
CA ARG A 182 18.65 5.34 1.86
C ARG A 182 17.96 6.62 2.33
N ARG A 183 18.75 7.64 2.57
CA ARG A 183 18.28 9.01 2.78
C ARG A 183 17.94 9.67 1.44
N LEU A 184 16.90 10.48 1.43
CA LEU A 184 16.51 11.33 0.32
C LEU A 184 16.25 12.75 0.84
N ASP A 185 17.06 13.70 0.40
CA ASP A 185 16.90 15.13 0.70
C ASP A 185 15.94 15.76 -0.32
N SER A 186 14.66 15.60 -0.09
CA SER A 186 13.57 16.16 -0.89
C SER A 186 12.41 16.48 0.03
N ALA A 187 11.76 17.64 -0.16
CA ALA A 187 10.66 18.05 0.69
C ALA A 187 9.35 17.31 0.38
N ASP A 188 9.11 16.94 -0.89
CA ASP A 188 7.81 16.49 -1.40
C ASP A 188 7.86 15.41 -2.49
N LEU A 189 9.03 14.86 -2.78
CA LEU A 189 9.27 13.84 -3.83
C LEU A 189 9.05 14.32 -5.27
N SER A 190 8.77 15.61 -5.54
CA SER A 190 8.37 16.09 -6.87
C SER A 190 9.43 15.85 -7.95
N ASP A 191 10.72 16.00 -7.60
CA ASP A 191 11.84 15.91 -8.53
C ASP A 191 12.52 14.53 -8.56
N VAL A 192 11.96 13.54 -7.87
CA VAL A 192 12.62 12.25 -7.65
C VAL A 192 11.67 11.09 -7.93
N SER A 193 12.13 10.10 -8.69
CA SER A 193 11.42 8.82 -8.86
C SER A 193 12.01 7.75 -7.93
N PRO A 194 11.35 7.38 -6.84
CA PRO A 194 11.81 6.31 -5.96
C PRO A 194 11.97 4.96 -6.68
N PHE A 195 11.14 4.67 -7.71
CA PHE A 195 11.29 3.46 -8.52
C PHE A 195 12.63 3.41 -9.26
N ARG A 196 13.02 4.52 -9.89
CA ARG A 196 14.30 4.60 -10.59
C ARG A 196 15.47 4.57 -9.61
N LEU A 197 15.34 5.23 -8.46
CA LEU A 197 16.36 5.16 -7.41
C LEU A 197 16.60 3.72 -6.94
N LEU A 198 15.55 2.90 -6.83
CA LEU A 198 15.68 1.48 -6.49
C LEU A 198 16.30 0.70 -7.64
N ALA A 199 15.74 0.82 -8.84
CA ALA A 199 16.17 0.07 -10.02
C ALA A 199 17.64 0.30 -10.39
N ASP A 200 18.11 1.55 -10.25
CA ASP A 200 19.47 1.94 -10.63
C ASP A 200 20.47 1.83 -9.46
N GLY A 201 19.99 1.76 -8.21
CA GLY A 201 20.82 1.87 -7.02
C GLY A 201 21.03 0.58 -6.23
N VAL A 202 20.25 -0.47 -6.49
CA VAL A 202 20.41 -1.80 -5.86
C VAL A 202 20.71 -2.83 -6.96
N ASP A 203 21.81 -3.53 -6.82
CA ASP A 203 22.25 -4.52 -7.81
C ASP A 203 21.17 -5.58 -8.09
N GLY A 204 20.85 -5.75 -9.37
CA GLY A 204 19.83 -6.70 -9.83
C GLY A 204 18.37 -6.31 -9.57
N ALA A 205 18.10 -5.16 -8.91
CA ALA A 205 16.73 -4.73 -8.64
C ALA A 205 15.96 -4.46 -9.92
N LYS A 206 16.60 -3.80 -10.91
CA LYS A 206 15.99 -3.44 -12.19
C LYS A 206 15.39 -4.63 -12.92
N ASP A 207 16.08 -5.76 -12.91
CA ASP A 207 15.66 -6.98 -13.63
C ASP A 207 14.54 -7.73 -12.89
N ARG A 208 14.31 -7.39 -11.62
CA ARG A 208 13.38 -8.10 -10.73
C ARG A 208 12.48 -7.16 -9.93
N MET A 209 12.14 -6.00 -10.50
CA MET A 209 11.32 -4.99 -9.82
C MET A 209 10.06 -5.56 -9.16
N GLY A 210 9.42 -6.56 -9.78
CA GLY A 210 8.22 -7.19 -9.24
C GLY A 210 8.39 -7.88 -7.89
N LEU A 211 9.61 -8.28 -7.52
CA LEU A 211 9.87 -8.89 -6.21
C LEU A 211 10.04 -7.85 -5.10
N TRP A 212 10.30 -6.60 -5.45
CA TRP A 212 10.57 -5.56 -4.47
C TRP A 212 9.29 -4.93 -3.93
N THR A 213 9.32 -4.58 -2.65
CA THR A 213 8.48 -3.54 -2.07
C THR A 213 9.29 -2.25 -1.95
N LEU A 214 8.60 -1.12 -2.00
CA LEU A 214 9.24 0.18 -1.87
C LEU A 214 8.40 1.07 -0.95
N VAL A 215 9.05 1.65 0.06
CA VAL A 215 8.40 2.49 1.05
C VAL A 215 9.12 3.84 1.13
N ALA A 216 8.36 4.92 1.22
CA ALA A 216 8.86 6.25 1.52
C ALA A 216 8.23 6.74 2.82
N ILE A 217 9.04 6.98 3.83
CA ILE A 217 8.61 7.54 5.12
C ILE A 217 9.14 8.96 5.23
N GLY A 218 8.27 9.92 5.55
CA GLY A 218 8.71 11.29 5.79
C GLY A 218 9.73 11.36 6.93
N ALA A 219 10.70 12.25 6.82
CA ALA A 219 11.74 12.43 7.83
C ALA A 219 12.14 13.90 7.95
N THR A 220 12.56 14.29 9.16
CA THR A 220 13.31 15.52 9.40
C THR A 220 14.69 15.13 9.90
N PHE A 221 15.70 15.47 9.13
CA PHE A 221 17.10 15.17 9.44
C PHE A 221 17.74 16.26 10.30
N SER A 222 18.97 16.03 10.76
CA SER A 222 19.74 16.97 11.55
C SER A 222 19.76 18.36 10.90
N GLY A 223 19.58 19.41 11.71
CA GLY A 223 19.44 20.78 11.21
C GLY A 223 18.03 21.16 10.74
N GLY A 224 17.01 20.31 10.96
CA GLY A 224 15.63 20.58 10.56
C GLY A 224 15.35 20.36 9.07
N GLN A 225 16.23 19.67 8.36
CA GLN A 225 16.12 19.44 6.92
C GLN A 225 15.01 18.42 6.62
N PRO A 226 13.94 18.80 5.89
CA PRO A 226 12.90 17.85 5.50
C PRO A 226 13.42 16.89 4.44
N GLY A 227 12.99 15.63 4.52
CA GLY A 227 13.36 14.62 3.55
C GLY A 227 12.55 13.34 3.73
N PHE A 228 13.06 12.24 3.18
CA PHE A 228 12.47 10.92 3.29
C PHE A 228 13.52 9.87 3.61
N ILE A 229 13.10 8.82 4.28
CA ILE A 229 13.78 7.55 4.32
C ILE A 229 13.08 6.64 3.31
N LEU A 230 13.83 6.20 2.30
CA LEU A 230 13.36 5.17 1.38
C LEU A 230 13.82 3.81 1.90
N LEU A 231 12.89 2.86 1.94
CA LEU A 231 13.12 1.48 2.36
C LEU A 231 12.70 0.54 1.24
N ALA A 232 13.47 -0.51 1.01
CA ALA A 232 13.16 -1.55 0.04
C ALA A 232 13.51 -2.93 0.58
N ASP A 233 12.68 -3.93 0.28
CA ASP A 233 12.88 -5.33 0.64
C ASP A 233 12.44 -6.22 -0.53
N ASP A 234 13.16 -7.31 -0.80
CA ASP A 234 12.79 -8.21 -1.87
C ASP A 234 11.96 -9.40 -1.38
N GLY A 235 11.15 -9.95 -2.29
CA GLY A 235 10.23 -11.03 -1.97
C GLY A 235 10.85 -12.43 -2.01
N GLU A 236 12.13 -12.60 -2.34
CA GLU A 236 12.74 -13.93 -2.51
C GLU A 236 12.72 -14.75 -1.21
N THR A 237 12.91 -14.09 -0.09
CA THR A 237 12.91 -14.72 1.24
C THR A 237 11.58 -14.57 2.00
N GLY A 238 10.49 -14.41 1.27
CA GLY A 238 9.18 -14.13 1.86
C GLY A 238 8.96 -12.67 2.24
N GLY A 239 9.82 -11.76 1.77
CA GLY A 239 9.75 -10.31 1.95
C GLY A 239 8.77 -9.61 1.00
N GLY A 240 9.04 -8.34 0.73
CA GLY A 240 8.21 -7.53 -0.16
C GLY A 240 6.96 -6.95 0.50
N HIS A 241 6.99 -6.75 1.82
CA HIS A 241 5.88 -6.32 2.68
C HIS A 241 6.05 -4.87 3.17
N GLY A 242 6.04 -3.90 2.29
CA GLY A 242 6.15 -2.51 2.72
C GLY A 242 5.02 -2.04 3.62
N GLN A 243 3.83 -2.60 3.45
CA GLN A 243 2.65 -2.26 4.24
C GLN A 243 2.72 -2.75 5.69
N ASP A 244 3.60 -3.71 6.02
CA ASP A 244 3.81 -4.16 7.40
C ASP A 244 4.45 -3.07 8.27
N LEU A 245 5.05 -2.03 7.66
CA LEU A 245 5.61 -0.86 8.35
C LEU A 245 4.56 0.21 8.68
N GLN A 246 3.29 -0.03 8.35
CA GLN A 246 2.18 0.90 8.53
C GLN A 246 1.18 0.38 9.56
N ASP A 247 0.64 1.29 10.37
CA ASP A 247 -0.39 1.01 11.37
C ASP A 247 -1.75 1.51 10.89
N LYS A 248 -2.67 0.59 10.62
CA LYS A 248 -4.03 0.88 10.15
C LYS A 248 -4.92 1.56 11.20
N GLU A 249 -4.57 1.44 12.45
CA GLU A 249 -5.27 2.11 13.56
C GLU A 249 -4.70 3.49 13.85
N CYS A 250 -3.59 3.86 13.20
CA CYS A 250 -2.91 5.13 13.37
C CYS A 250 -2.63 5.49 14.85
N ALA A 251 -2.15 4.53 15.64
CA ALA A 251 -1.85 4.74 17.06
C ALA A 251 -0.85 5.89 17.29
N ILE A 252 0.10 6.09 16.36
CA ILE A 252 1.06 7.20 16.38
C ILE A 252 0.37 8.58 16.44
N ALA A 253 -0.83 8.71 15.88
CA ALA A 253 -1.60 9.96 15.93
C ALA A 253 -2.14 10.27 17.32
N THR A 254 -2.18 9.31 18.24
CA THR A 254 -2.72 9.49 19.60
C THR A 254 -1.65 9.83 20.64
N VAL A 255 -0.37 9.64 20.32
CA VAL A 255 0.75 9.97 21.19
C VAL A 255 0.86 11.50 21.31
N LYS A 256 0.88 12.02 22.56
CA LYS A 256 0.99 13.45 22.88
C LYS A 256 2.45 13.85 23.02
#